data_d78db5fec6e0d2d9ef60183de440daf3
#
_entry.id   d78db5fec6e0d2d9ef60183de440daf3
#
_cell.length_a   1.000
_cell.length_b   1.000
_cell.length_c   1.000
_cell.angle_alpha   90.00
_cell.angle_beta   90.00
_cell.angle_gamma   90.00
#
_symmetry.space_group_name_H-M   'P 1'
#
loop_
_entity.id
_entity.type
_entity.pdbx_description
1 polymer ?
#
loop_
_entity_poly.entity_id
_entity_poly.type
_entity_poly.pdbx_seq_one_letter_code
_entity_poly.pdbx_strand_id
1 'polypeptide(L)'
;MPEQRAQPSLDARLDNWANAARGAYDAVDAARIELAWQRLAMRQRDLLRMVYLWRAGREVVCRRLRIPRNPWNRYELELASAKQALARLLARTP
;
A
#
# COMPACT_ATOMS: atom_id res chain seq x y z
N MET A 1 10.46 24.20 -21.12
CA MET A 1 10.13 22.98 -20.95
C MET A 1 9.38 22.77 -19.75
N PRO A 2 8.35 22.20 -19.85
CA PRO A 2 7.54 22.06 -18.74
C PRO A 2 8.17 21.08 -17.88
N GLU A 3 8.23 21.45 -16.71
CA GLU A 3 8.61 20.64 -15.82
C GLU A 3 7.72 19.59 -15.68
N GLN A 4 8.03 18.44 -15.92
CA GLN A 4 7.25 17.38 -15.69
C GLN A 4 7.33 17.10 -14.28
N ARG A 5 6.39 17.52 -13.50
CA ARG A 5 6.30 17.14 -12.18
C ARG A 5 6.03 15.70 -12.21
N ALA A 6 6.96 14.89 -11.86
CA ALA A 6 6.75 13.48 -11.74
C ALA A 6 5.73 13.24 -10.68
N GLN A 7 4.70 12.52 -10.98
CA GLN A 7 3.74 12.11 -10.00
C GLN A 7 4.43 11.18 -9.03
N PRO A 8 4.18 11.30 -7.74
CA PRO A 8 4.77 10.38 -6.78
C PRO A 8 4.34 8.96 -7.11
N SER A 9 5.22 8.02 -6.95
CA SER A 9 4.89 6.63 -7.16
C SER A 9 3.89 6.17 -6.12
N LEU A 10 3.23 5.06 -6.38
CA LEU A 10 2.30 4.50 -5.40
C LEU A 10 3.05 4.15 -4.12
N ASP A 11 4.26 3.64 -4.23
CA ASP A 11 5.07 3.33 -3.05
C ASP A 11 5.33 4.58 -2.21
N ALA A 12 5.67 5.69 -2.85
CA ALA A 12 5.89 6.93 -2.13
C ALA A 12 4.61 7.42 -1.47
N ARG A 13 3.48 7.26 -2.14
CA ARG A 13 2.19 7.65 -1.58
C ARG A 13 1.81 6.78 -0.38
N LEU A 14 2.10 5.48 -0.46
CA LEU A 14 1.85 4.58 0.65
C LEU A 14 2.76 4.90 1.84
N ASP A 15 4.01 5.27 1.58
CA ASP A 15 4.90 5.70 2.65
C ASP A 15 4.39 6.97 3.32
N ASN A 16 3.88 7.90 2.54
CA ASN A 16 3.29 9.13 3.07
C ASN A 16 2.08 8.80 3.94
N TRP A 17 1.23 7.88 3.48
CA TRP A 17 0.08 7.42 4.26
C TRP A 17 0.52 6.77 5.57
N ALA A 18 1.56 5.96 5.52
CA ALA A 18 2.07 5.28 6.70
C ALA A 18 2.62 6.25 7.74
N ASN A 19 3.07 7.41 7.28
CA ASN A 19 3.61 8.41 8.19
C ASN A 19 2.58 9.43 8.66
N ALA A 20 1.30 9.23 8.33
CA ALA A 20 0.26 10.20 8.65
C ALA A 20 0.18 10.52 10.15
N ALA A 21 0.35 9.50 10.99
CA ALA A 21 0.28 9.70 12.42
C ALA A 21 1.46 10.51 12.97
N ARG A 22 2.56 10.54 12.22
CA ARG A 22 3.75 11.28 12.64
C ARG A 22 3.89 12.60 11.92
N GLY A 23 2.90 12.94 11.10
CA GLY A 23 2.97 14.16 10.33
C GLY A 23 3.36 13.86 8.90
N ALA A 24 2.40 13.39 8.11
CA ALA A 24 2.63 13.21 6.69
C ALA A 24 2.86 14.56 6.05
N TYR A 25 3.78 14.63 5.12
CA TYR A 25 4.03 15.90 4.45
C TYR A 25 2.95 16.22 3.43
N ASP A 26 2.11 15.26 3.07
CA ASP A 26 0.94 15.51 2.23
C ASP A 26 -0.27 14.85 2.90
N ALA A 27 -0.92 15.59 3.77
CA ALA A 27 -2.04 15.07 4.51
C ALA A 27 -3.26 14.80 3.64
N VAL A 28 -3.43 15.55 2.57
CA VAL A 28 -4.56 15.35 1.68
C VAL A 28 -4.42 14.02 0.96
N ASP A 29 -3.23 13.73 0.46
CA ASP A 29 -3.01 12.46 -0.22
C ASP A 29 -3.10 11.29 0.75
N ALA A 30 -2.59 11.45 1.97
CA ALA A 30 -2.68 10.40 2.98
C ALA A 30 -4.15 10.05 3.26
N ALA A 31 -5.00 11.06 3.33
CA ALA A 31 -6.43 10.84 3.53
C ALA A 31 -7.07 10.11 2.36
N ARG A 32 -6.65 10.42 1.14
CA ARG A 32 -7.16 9.72 -0.03
C ARG A 32 -6.76 8.25 -0.04
N ILE A 33 -5.51 7.97 0.33
CA ILE A 33 -5.04 6.59 0.42
C ILE A 33 -5.84 5.85 1.50
N GLU A 34 -6.07 6.50 2.63
CA GLU A 34 -6.81 5.88 3.72
C GLU A 34 -8.22 5.46 3.28
N LEU A 35 -8.91 6.34 2.58
CA LEU A 35 -10.26 6.04 2.12
C LEU A 35 -10.26 4.89 1.11
N ALA A 36 -9.32 4.89 0.19
CA ALA A 36 -9.23 3.81 -0.80
C ALA A 36 -8.84 2.50 -0.12
N TRP A 37 -7.91 2.55 0.83
CA TRP A 37 -7.46 1.38 1.56
C TRP A 37 -8.63 0.70 2.31
N GLN A 38 -9.49 1.51 2.90
CA GLN A 38 -10.65 0.98 3.62
C GLN A 38 -11.60 0.19 2.71
N ARG A 39 -11.54 0.39 1.42
CA ARG A 39 -12.41 -0.30 0.47
C ARG A 39 -11.79 -1.58 -0.07
N LEU A 40 -10.59 -1.90 0.29
CA LEU A 40 -9.96 -3.13 -0.13
C LEU A 40 -10.52 -4.32 0.62
N ALA A 41 -10.34 -5.51 0.06
CA ALA A 41 -10.67 -6.73 0.78
C ALA A 41 -9.82 -6.84 2.04
N MET A 42 -10.35 -7.50 3.05
CA MET A 42 -9.67 -7.60 4.34
C MET A 42 -8.23 -8.07 4.22
N ARG A 43 -7.99 -9.11 3.45
CA ARG A 43 -6.64 -9.64 3.30
C ARG A 43 -5.70 -8.62 2.68
N GLN A 44 -6.18 -7.86 1.71
CA GLN A 44 -5.37 -6.82 1.08
C GLN A 44 -5.09 -5.67 2.04
N ARG A 45 -6.09 -5.29 2.82
CA ARG A 45 -5.90 -4.25 3.83
C ARG A 45 -4.87 -4.67 4.85
N ASP A 46 -4.96 -5.91 5.33
CA ASP A 46 -4.02 -6.42 6.33
C ASP A 46 -2.61 -6.49 5.77
N LEU A 47 -2.47 -6.91 4.52
CA LEU A 47 -1.17 -6.99 3.90
C LEU A 47 -0.50 -5.62 3.81
N LEU A 48 -1.21 -4.62 3.31
CA LEU A 48 -0.65 -3.28 3.19
C LEU A 48 -0.38 -2.65 4.56
N ARG A 49 -1.25 -2.92 5.53
CA ARG A 49 -1.03 -2.44 6.89
C ARG A 49 0.27 -3.01 7.47
N MET A 50 0.46 -4.30 7.32
CA MET A 50 1.65 -4.93 7.87
C MET A 50 2.93 -4.45 7.19
N VAL A 51 2.87 -4.30 5.88
CA VAL A 51 4.06 -3.90 5.12
C VAL A 51 4.42 -2.44 5.35
N TYR A 52 3.44 -1.56 5.31
CA TYR A 52 3.70 -0.12 5.34
C TYR A 52 3.54 0.54 6.70
N LEU A 53 2.50 0.17 7.45
CA LEU A 53 2.29 0.79 8.76
C LEU A 53 3.13 0.14 9.84
N TRP A 54 3.17 -1.18 9.85
CA TRP A 54 3.91 -1.89 10.89
C TRP A 54 5.36 -2.15 10.49
N ARG A 55 5.67 -2.00 9.22
CA ARG A 55 7.00 -2.29 8.68
C ARG A 55 7.47 -3.69 9.06
N ALA A 56 6.54 -4.63 9.04
CA ALA A 56 6.84 -6.00 9.39
C ALA A 56 7.66 -6.65 8.28
N GLY A 57 8.58 -7.51 8.66
CA GLY A 57 9.39 -8.22 7.69
C GLY A 57 8.59 -9.25 6.93
N ARG A 58 9.12 -9.66 5.78
CA ARG A 58 8.48 -10.63 4.90
C ARG A 58 8.03 -11.89 5.64
N GLU A 59 8.89 -12.44 6.47
CA GLU A 59 8.57 -13.68 7.17
C GLU A 59 7.43 -13.53 8.14
N VAL A 60 7.38 -12.42 8.84
CA VAL A 60 6.31 -12.16 9.79
C VAL A 60 4.98 -12.03 9.04
N VAL A 61 4.98 -11.29 7.92
CA VAL A 61 3.80 -11.10 7.12
C VAL A 61 3.30 -12.43 6.56
N CYS A 62 4.21 -13.23 6.01
CA CYS A 62 3.84 -14.52 5.44
C CYS A 62 3.26 -15.44 6.50
N ARG A 63 3.83 -15.42 7.68
CA ARG A 63 3.33 -16.27 8.75
C ARG A 63 1.94 -15.85 9.19
N ARG A 64 1.75 -14.56 9.39
CA ARG A 64 0.46 -14.07 9.85
C ARG A 64 -0.66 -14.23 8.85
N LEU A 65 -0.36 -14.00 7.58
CA LEU A 65 -1.36 -14.10 6.53
C LEU A 65 -1.40 -15.46 5.86
N ARG A 66 -0.57 -16.37 6.34
CA ARG A 66 -0.50 -17.73 5.80
C ARG A 66 -0.23 -17.70 4.31
N ILE A 67 0.77 -16.93 3.92
CA ILE A 67 1.21 -16.88 2.55
C ILE A 67 2.21 -18.02 2.36
N PRO A 68 1.97 -18.93 1.44
CA PRO A 68 2.86 -20.09 1.28
C PRO A 68 4.22 -19.68 0.78
N ARG A 69 5.23 -20.47 1.14
CA ARG A 69 6.58 -20.21 0.67
C ARG A 69 6.75 -20.60 -0.79
N ASN A 70 5.92 -21.49 -1.26
CA ASN A 70 5.97 -21.95 -2.64
C ASN A 70 4.72 -21.49 -3.37
N PRO A 71 4.88 -20.86 -4.51
CA PRO A 71 6.17 -20.48 -5.11
C PRO A 71 6.83 -19.39 -4.29
N TRP A 72 8.16 -19.29 -4.39
CA TRP A 72 8.93 -18.37 -3.57
C TRP A 72 8.53 -16.90 -3.73
N ASN A 73 7.93 -16.55 -4.85
CA ASN A 73 7.52 -15.18 -5.13
C ASN A 73 6.06 -14.89 -4.77
N ARG A 74 5.42 -15.78 -4.02
CA ARG A 74 4.01 -15.59 -3.66
C ARG A 74 3.76 -14.31 -2.89
N TYR A 75 4.64 -13.98 -1.98
CA TYR A 75 4.52 -12.75 -1.21
C TYR A 75 4.52 -11.53 -2.13
N GLU A 76 5.49 -11.47 -3.04
CA GLU A 76 5.59 -10.35 -3.96
C GLU A 76 4.37 -10.25 -4.86
N LEU A 77 3.85 -11.39 -5.30
CA LEU A 77 2.66 -11.38 -6.14
C LEU A 77 1.43 -10.88 -5.39
N GLU A 78 1.27 -11.30 -4.14
CA GLU A 78 0.14 -10.83 -3.35
C GLU A 78 0.26 -9.34 -3.04
N LEU A 79 1.46 -8.88 -2.73
CA LEU A 79 1.68 -7.46 -2.47
C LEU A 79 1.40 -6.64 -3.73
N ALA A 80 1.90 -7.08 -4.88
CA ALA A 80 1.65 -6.39 -6.15
C ALA A 80 0.16 -6.34 -6.46
N SER A 81 -0.55 -7.43 -6.19
CA SER A 81 -1.99 -7.49 -6.41
C SER A 81 -2.74 -6.51 -5.52
N ALA A 82 -2.36 -6.42 -4.25
CA ALA A 82 -2.99 -5.49 -3.33
C ALA A 82 -2.75 -4.04 -3.76
N LYS A 83 -1.53 -3.73 -4.18
CA LYS A 83 -1.20 -2.40 -4.65
C LYS A 83 -1.95 -2.04 -5.93
N GLN A 84 -2.12 -3.02 -6.82
CA GLN A 84 -2.88 -2.80 -8.02
C GLN A 84 -4.34 -2.55 -7.72
N ALA A 85 -4.92 -3.29 -6.79
CA ALA A 85 -6.29 -3.08 -6.38
C ALA A 85 -6.48 -1.68 -5.80
N LEU A 86 -5.52 -1.22 -5.00
CA LEU A 86 -5.56 0.13 -4.45
C LEU A 86 -5.47 1.17 -5.56
N ALA A 87 -4.57 0.96 -6.52
CA ALA A 87 -4.41 1.89 -7.63
C ALA A 87 -5.70 2.03 -8.43
N ARG A 88 -6.42 0.94 -8.63
CA ARG A 88 -7.70 0.99 -9.33
C ARG A 88 -8.73 1.80 -8.58
N LEU A 89 -8.77 1.66 -7.26
CA LEU A 89 -9.69 2.44 -6.45
C LEU A 89 -9.35 3.92 -6.50
N LEU A 90 -8.07 4.23 -6.45
CA LEU A 90 -7.63 5.63 -6.53
C LEU A 90 -7.96 6.24 -7.89
N ALA A 91 -7.88 5.45 -8.95
CA ALA A 91 -8.19 5.95 -10.28
C ALA A 91 -9.69 6.25 -10.46
N ARG A 92 -10.54 5.59 -9.70
CA ARG A 92 -11.98 5.82 -9.77
C ARG A 92 -12.43 7.01 -8.97
N THR A 93 -11.62 7.43 -8.01
CA THR A 93 -12.01 8.52 -7.14
C THR A 93 -11.56 9.81 -7.74
N PRO A 94 -12.43 10.71 -8.04
CA PRO A 94 -12.05 12.01 -8.61
C PRO A 94 -11.19 12.82 -7.64
#